data_354184e958e4c4732ee26cc5992e1945
#
_entry.id   354184e958e4c4732ee26cc5992e1945
#
_cell.length_a   1.000
_cell.length_b   1.000
_cell.length_c   1.000
_cell.angle_alpha   90.00
_cell.angle_beta   90.00
_cell.angle_gamma   90.00
#
_symmetry.space_group_name_H-M   'P 1'
#
loop_
_entity.id
_entity.type
_entity.pdbx_description
1 polymer ?
#
loop_
_entity_poly.entity_id
_entity_poly.type
_entity_poly.pdbx_seq_one_letter_code
_entity_poly.pdbx_strand_id
1 'polypeptide(L)'
;MYLHLLCVCVCVCVCVCVCVCVCVYVCVYVCVCVCARMFSQSKFVLCGSSSQMNLKECLDECMEALDLFLNNHFNESLERLRPRVHESMYHALIYATVLEMQAMMTFQHDDISNAGNTMKSAQEVCQRGLSRFTESFHHVKYLQLHAEVCYAECQLQRAALTFLQDESMVSFIKGGIKVRNSYLIYKELHAFIKSHSFLKGPSHVHLEGGISFGIGAFNLTLSLFPPRILKVLEFAGFSGDKEYGLSLLHDGATGMNLRSMLCALLLLCYYTFLTFILGKSIFLFFAGRTEEIKGNIDEAVALFEDGCKAQQTWKQFHHMCYWELMWCFTYKQAWKMAYFYADLLSQESRWSKAMYVYMKAAYLSMLPKHEARPFGEDEIELFRQVPTFKQKIAGKSPPTEKFAIRKARRYKASSPVRLPVPVLEMMYMWNGFSMISKRPELTEGMMQTLVDAERTLLESPENEYSVDDRCVIHLLKGLCLKNQGLLQAAEECFNRVFSSEKKIKFDHYLVPNSLVELSLLYIDQGRRDEAIKVLRKAKQNYKDYSMESRTQFRIHAALAKLKADPGEEEDTHL
;
A
#
# COMPACT_ATOMS: atom_id res chain seq x y z
N MET A 1 7.56 -19.29 9.08
CA MET A 1 6.10 -19.27 9.04
C MET A 1 5.50 -18.07 9.80
N TYR A 2 5.91 -17.79 11.05
CA TYR A 2 5.43 -16.65 11.82
C TYR A 2 5.83 -15.28 11.24
N LEU A 3 7.07 -15.09 10.77
CA LEU A 3 7.50 -13.83 10.14
C LEU A 3 6.87 -13.59 8.77
N HIS A 4 6.59 -14.64 8.01
CA HIS A 4 5.85 -14.53 6.74
C HIS A 4 4.39 -14.13 6.97
N LEU A 5 3.74 -14.67 8.01
CA LEU A 5 2.42 -14.22 8.44
C LEU A 5 2.46 -12.78 8.99
N LEU A 6 3.51 -12.41 9.73
CA LEU A 6 3.70 -11.03 10.20
C LEU A 6 3.95 -10.06 9.03
N CYS A 7 4.80 -10.41 8.06
CA CYS A 7 5.04 -9.58 6.88
C CYS A 7 3.81 -9.49 5.96
N VAL A 8 3.10 -10.59 5.73
CA VAL A 8 1.84 -10.59 4.98
C VAL A 8 0.74 -9.87 5.77
N CYS A 9 0.63 -10.09 7.09
CA CYS A 9 -0.29 -9.33 7.94
C CYS A 9 0.10 -7.85 8.01
N VAL A 10 1.38 -7.51 8.07
CA VAL A 10 1.86 -6.12 8.07
C VAL A 10 1.66 -5.48 6.70
N CYS A 11 1.97 -6.15 5.58
CA CYS A 11 1.64 -5.64 4.23
C CYS A 11 0.13 -5.54 4.00
N VAL A 12 -0.66 -6.48 4.49
CA VAL A 12 -2.13 -6.44 4.43
C VAL A 12 -2.69 -5.35 5.35
N CYS A 13 -2.15 -5.19 6.57
CA CYS A 13 -2.50 -4.07 7.44
C CYS A 13 -2.14 -2.72 6.82
N VAL A 14 -1.01 -2.63 6.10
CA VAL A 14 -0.59 -1.42 5.39
C VAL A 14 -1.48 -1.13 4.21
N CYS A 15 -1.76 -2.13 3.35
CA CYS A 15 -2.69 -1.97 2.25
C CYS A 15 -4.10 -1.64 2.77
N VAL A 16 -4.56 -2.25 3.86
CA VAL A 16 -5.86 -1.94 4.47
C VAL A 16 -5.83 -0.60 5.19
N CYS A 17 -4.77 -0.23 5.93
CA CYS A 17 -4.64 1.10 6.51
C CYS A 17 -4.48 2.19 5.45
N VAL A 18 -3.70 1.98 4.39
CA VAL A 18 -3.58 2.92 3.26
C VAL A 18 -4.87 2.93 2.45
N CYS A 19 -5.50 1.80 2.17
CA CYS A 19 -6.82 1.77 1.51
C CYS A 19 -7.92 2.34 2.41
N VAL A 20 -7.92 2.10 3.72
CA VAL A 20 -8.89 2.70 4.67
C VAL A 20 -8.60 4.18 4.85
N CYS A 21 -7.35 4.61 4.98
CA CYS A 21 -7.02 6.04 5.00
C CYS A 21 -7.33 6.71 3.66
N VAL A 22 -6.98 6.13 2.52
CA VAL A 22 -7.30 6.66 1.19
C VAL A 22 -8.81 6.59 0.93
N CYS A 23 -9.51 5.53 1.32
CA CYS A 23 -10.97 5.47 1.22
C CYS A 23 -11.66 6.44 2.18
N VAL A 24 -11.19 6.60 3.42
CA VAL A 24 -11.71 7.59 4.36
C VAL A 24 -11.52 9.00 3.80
N TYR A 25 -10.35 9.32 3.24
CA TYR A 25 -10.06 10.64 2.66
C TYR A 25 -10.80 10.87 1.33
N VAL A 26 -10.89 9.89 0.44
CA VAL A 26 -11.69 9.99 -0.80
C VAL A 26 -13.19 10.12 -0.49
N CYS A 27 -13.67 9.44 0.55
CA CYS A 27 -15.05 9.54 0.99
C CYS A 27 -15.34 10.87 1.68
N VAL A 28 -14.40 11.41 2.46
CA VAL A 28 -14.45 12.78 3.00
C VAL A 28 -14.57 13.79 1.86
N TYR A 29 -13.82 13.62 0.77
CA TYR A 29 -13.89 14.47 -0.41
C TYR A 29 -15.27 14.45 -1.10
N VAL A 30 -15.82 13.25 -1.35
CA VAL A 30 -17.15 13.12 -1.98
C VAL A 30 -18.23 13.71 -1.08
N CYS A 31 -18.16 13.52 0.24
CA CYS A 31 -19.09 14.10 1.19
C CYS A 31 -18.94 15.63 1.32
N VAL A 32 -17.71 16.16 1.30
CA VAL A 32 -17.47 17.62 1.29
C VAL A 32 -18.08 18.27 0.05
N CYS A 33 -17.93 17.65 -1.14
CA CYS A 33 -18.55 18.15 -2.37
C CYS A 33 -20.08 18.10 -2.35
N VAL A 34 -20.67 17.12 -1.65
CA VAL A 34 -22.15 17.00 -1.51
C VAL A 34 -22.69 17.96 -0.43
N CYS A 35 -21.98 18.09 0.71
CA CYS A 35 -22.39 19.01 1.79
C CYS A 35 -22.20 20.48 1.42
N ALA A 36 -21.17 20.85 0.64
CA ALA A 36 -20.96 22.22 0.16
C ALA A 36 -22.12 22.77 -0.68
N ARG A 37 -22.92 21.88 -1.30
CA ARG A 37 -24.14 22.29 -2.03
C ARG A 37 -25.36 22.56 -1.12
N MET A 38 -25.29 22.18 0.15
CA MET A 38 -26.46 22.30 1.06
C MET A 38 -26.42 23.50 2.01
N PHE A 39 -25.29 24.20 2.17
CA PHE A 39 -25.11 25.28 3.13
C PHE A 39 -24.56 26.55 2.48
N SER A 40 -25.36 27.18 1.61
CA SER A 40 -25.06 28.54 1.12
C SER A 40 -25.99 29.55 1.80
N GLN A 41 -25.46 30.27 2.76
CA GLN A 41 -25.77 31.67 3.07
C GLN A 41 -25.30 32.12 4.46
N SER A 42 -24.30 32.96 4.54
CA SER A 42 -24.23 34.04 5.52
C SER A 42 -23.11 35.06 5.21
N LYS A 43 -23.38 36.33 5.53
CA LYS A 43 -22.67 37.55 5.10
C LYS A 43 -21.42 37.85 5.95
N PHE A 44 -20.43 38.44 5.30
CA PHE A 44 -19.13 38.86 5.84
C PHE A 44 -19.13 40.26 6.46
N VAL A 45 -18.27 40.44 7.49
CA VAL A 45 -17.74 41.75 7.94
C VAL A 45 -16.24 41.58 8.18
N LEU A 46 -15.43 42.42 7.55
CA LEU A 46 -13.98 42.53 7.70
C LEU A 46 -13.61 43.45 8.86
N CYS A 47 -12.70 43.09 9.72
CA CYS A 47 -11.97 44.02 10.59
C CYS A 47 -10.53 43.54 10.83
N GLY A 48 -9.55 44.42 10.59
CA GLY A 48 -8.15 44.21 10.84
C GLY A 48 -7.69 44.89 12.11
N SER A 49 -6.72 44.27 12.82
CA SER A 49 -5.60 44.91 13.51
C SER A 49 -4.84 43.91 14.40
N SER A 50 -3.52 44.04 14.46
CA SER A 50 -2.60 43.17 15.22
C SER A 50 -2.66 43.48 16.71
N SER A 51 -3.24 42.55 17.48
CA SER A 51 -3.00 42.38 18.90
C SER A 51 -2.87 40.89 19.19
N GLN A 52 -2.15 40.55 20.26
CA GLN A 52 -1.98 39.17 20.69
C GLN A 52 -3.35 38.54 20.98
N MET A 53 -3.86 37.72 20.04
CA MET A 53 -5.17 37.10 20.14
C MET A 53 -5.24 36.12 21.30
N ASN A 54 -6.38 36.10 21.98
CA ASN A 54 -6.65 35.06 22.97
C ASN A 54 -7.02 33.73 22.28
N LEU A 55 -6.98 32.62 23.03
CA LEU A 55 -7.27 31.28 22.50
C LEU A 55 -8.63 31.17 21.82
N LYS A 56 -9.65 31.85 22.35
CA LYS A 56 -11.02 31.84 21.81
C LYS A 56 -11.05 32.48 20.42
N GLU A 57 -10.47 33.65 20.26
CA GLU A 57 -10.39 34.36 18.97
C GLU A 57 -9.64 33.52 17.91
N CYS A 58 -8.55 32.84 18.31
CA CYS A 58 -7.84 31.92 17.42
C CYS A 58 -8.72 30.77 16.94
N LEU A 59 -9.54 30.21 17.82
CA LEU A 59 -10.46 29.12 17.50
C LEU A 59 -11.60 29.60 16.60
N ASP A 60 -12.16 30.78 16.88
CA ASP A 60 -13.23 31.37 16.07
C ASP A 60 -12.73 31.66 14.64
N GLU A 61 -11.53 32.22 14.47
CA GLU A 61 -10.91 32.47 13.16
C GLU A 61 -10.62 31.17 12.39
N CYS A 62 -10.17 30.12 13.10
CA CYS A 62 -10.00 28.80 12.50
C CYS A 62 -11.32 28.14 12.08
N MET A 63 -12.41 28.34 12.83
CA MET A 63 -13.75 27.88 12.44
C MET A 63 -14.22 28.55 11.16
N GLU A 64 -14.05 29.89 11.04
CA GLU A 64 -14.37 30.63 9.82
C GLU A 64 -13.54 30.13 8.62
N ALA A 65 -12.25 29.87 8.81
CA ALA A 65 -11.39 29.35 7.74
C ALA A 65 -11.82 27.95 7.29
N LEU A 66 -12.26 27.09 8.21
CA LEU A 66 -12.82 25.78 7.86
C LEU A 66 -14.16 25.90 7.11
N ASP A 67 -15.01 26.84 7.50
CA ASP A 67 -16.25 27.11 6.78
C ASP A 67 -15.98 27.58 5.34
N LEU A 68 -14.99 28.44 5.14
CA LEU A 68 -14.54 28.83 3.80
C LEU A 68 -14.07 27.62 2.99
N PHE A 69 -13.24 26.78 3.58
CA PHE A 69 -12.75 25.55 2.93
C PHE A 69 -13.91 24.63 2.53
N LEU A 70 -14.87 24.38 3.43
CA LEU A 70 -16.02 23.52 3.19
C LEU A 70 -16.96 24.08 2.11
N ASN A 71 -17.01 25.40 1.96
CA ASN A 71 -17.76 26.09 0.90
C ASN A 71 -16.95 26.25 -0.41
N ASN A 72 -15.85 25.50 -0.57
CA ASN A 72 -14.99 25.50 -1.76
C ASN A 72 -14.23 26.82 -2.02
N HIS A 73 -14.08 27.66 -1.00
CA HIS A 73 -13.25 28.87 -1.00
C HIS A 73 -11.84 28.57 -0.50
N PHE A 74 -11.17 27.64 -1.19
CA PHE A 74 -9.88 27.06 -0.76
C PHE A 74 -8.80 28.13 -0.53
N ASN A 75 -8.60 29.02 -1.50
CA ASN A 75 -7.57 30.05 -1.43
C ASN A 75 -7.84 31.05 -0.31
N GLU A 76 -9.09 31.48 -0.15
CA GLU A 76 -9.52 32.41 0.89
C GLU A 76 -9.32 31.80 2.29
N SER A 77 -9.59 30.51 2.46
CA SER A 77 -9.29 29.78 3.69
C SER A 77 -7.80 29.83 4.04
N LEU A 78 -6.92 29.55 3.08
CA LEU A 78 -5.47 29.60 3.29
C LEU A 78 -4.97 31.03 3.56
N GLU A 79 -5.48 32.03 2.84
CA GLU A 79 -5.11 33.44 3.06
C GLU A 79 -5.53 33.92 4.46
N ARG A 80 -6.67 33.46 4.97
CA ARG A 80 -7.15 33.78 6.33
C ARG A 80 -6.20 33.22 7.40
N LEU A 81 -5.70 32.01 7.23
CA LEU A 81 -4.84 31.32 8.20
C LEU A 81 -3.37 31.76 8.14
N ARG A 82 -2.87 32.08 6.93
CA ARG A 82 -1.43 32.34 6.66
C ARG A 82 -0.77 33.33 7.59
N PRO A 83 -1.36 34.49 7.97
CA PRO A 83 -0.67 35.48 8.78
C PRO A 83 -0.20 34.96 10.16
N ARG A 84 -0.85 33.90 10.68
CA ARG A 84 -0.65 33.43 12.05
C ARG A 84 -0.14 31.98 12.17
N VAL A 85 0.23 31.36 11.06
CA VAL A 85 0.71 29.96 11.05
C VAL A 85 1.99 29.72 11.87
N HIS A 86 2.75 30.76 12.16
CA HIS A 86 3.98 30.66 12.97
C HIS A 86 3.79 31.02 14.44
N GLU A 87 2.63 31.59 14.79
CA GLU A 87 2.32 32.13 16.11
C GLU A 87 1.30 31.28 16.87
N SER A 88 0.26 30.82 16.18
CA SER A 88 -0.86 30.05 16.75
C SER A 88 -0.82 28.59 16.34
N MET A 89 -0.87 27.68 17.33
CA MET A 89 -0.91 26.24 17.11
C MET A 89 -2.13 25.80 16.29
N TYR A 90 -3.29 26.42 16.47
CA TYR A 90 -4.50 26.10 15.73
C TYR A 90 -4.44 26.57 14.28
N HIS A 91 -3.95 27.78 14.01
CA HIS A 91 -3.74 28.26 12.64
C HIS A 91 -2.72 27.39 11.89
N ALA A 92 -1.64 27.02 12.56
CA ALA A 92 -0.62 26.14 11.98
C ALA A 92 -1.19 24.75 11.63
N LEU A 93 -1.95 24.16 12.56
CA LEU A 93 -2.58 22.85 12.36
C LEU A 93 -3.59 22.89 11.20
N ILE A 94 -4.56 23.82 11.24
CA ILE A 94 -5.63 23.86 10.23
C ILE A 94 -5.09 24.23 8.85
N TYR A 95 -4.13 25.15 8.76
CA TYR A 95 -3.45 25.48 7.50
C TYR A 95 -2.76 24.24 6.89
N ALA A 96 -2.02 23.50 7.72
CA ALA A 96 -1.34 22.29 7.28
C ALA A 96 -2.35 21.18 6.90
N THR A 97 -3.47 21.05 7.62
CA THR A 97 -4.53 20.08 7.32
C THR A 97 -5.22 20.40 5.98
N VAL A 98 -5.47 21.67 5.68
CA VAL A 98 -6.05 22.07 4.38
C VAL A 98 -5.10 21.70 3.22
N LEU A 99 -3.79 21.95 3.37
CA LEU A 99 -2.79 21.53 2.36
C LEU A 99 -2.63 20.01 2.27
N GLU A 100 -2.76 19.29 3.38
CA GLU A 100 -2.78 17.82 3.36
C GLU A 100 -3.98 17.29 2.58
N MET A 101 -5.15 17.86 2.79
CA MET A 101 -6.36 17.49 2.02
C MET A 101 -6.18 17.78 0.52
N GLN A 102 -5.56 18.88 0.14
CA GLN A 102 -5.20 19.16 -1.25
C GLN A 102 -4.25 18.08 -1.79
N ALA A 103 -3.18 17.77 -1.07
CA ALA A 103 -2.20 16.76 -1.47
C ALA A 103 -2.84 15.38 -1.66
N MET A 104 -3.81 15.03 -0.79
CA MET A 104 -4.59 13.78 -0.89
C MET A 104 -5.53 13.77 -2.10
N MET A 105 -6.02 14.91 -2.54
CA MET A 105 -6.87 15.01 -3.72
C MET A 105 -6.10 14.98 -5.03
N THR A 106 -4.96 15.67 -5.07
CA THR A 106 -4.14 15.79 -6.29
C THR A 106 -3.21 14.62 -6.50
N PHE A 107 -2.77 13.95 -5.43
CA PHE A 107 -1.70 12.95 -5.43
C PHE A 107 -0.41 13.42 -6.14
N GLN A 108 -0.23 14.75 -6.28
CA GLN A 108 0.98 15.32 -6.84
C GLN A 108 2.13 15.24 -5.84
N HIS A 109 3.31 14.85 -6.31
CA HIS A 109 4.48 14.71 -5.45
C HIS A 109 4.85 16.03 -4.74
N ASP A 110 4.73 17.13 -5.45
CA ASP A 110 5.05 18.47 -4.92
C ASP A 110 4.04 18.89 -3.84
N ASP A 111 2.75 18.60 -4.03
CA ASP A 111 1.72 18.88 -3.03
C ASP A 111 1.94 18.03 -1.77
N ILE A 112 2.23 16.72 -1.93
CA ILE A 112 2.51 15.82 -0.80
C ILE A 112 3.77 16.27 -0.04
N SER A 113 4.81 16.71 -0.76
CA SER A 113 6.03 17.21 -0.15
C SER A 113 5.80 18.51 0.59
N ASN A 114 5.04 19.45 -0.01
CA ASN A 114 4.67 20.72 0.61
C ASN A 114 3.83 20.52 1.87
N ALA A 115 2.79 19.69 1.81
CA ALA A 115 1.96 19.34 2.96
C ALA A 115 2.80 18.71 4.09
N GLY A 116 3.72 17.81 3.76
CA GLY A 116 4.62 17.17 4.73
C GLY A 116 5.54 18.15 5.45
N ASN A 117 6.11 19.11 4.73
CA ASN A 117 6.96 20.18 5.29
C ASN A 117 6.15 21.15 6.14
N THR A 118 4.96 21.55 5.68
CA THR A 118 4.07 22.46 6.41
C THR A 118 3.57 21.80 7.70
N MET A 119 3.21 20.52 7.66
CA MET A 119 2.79 19.76 8.84
C MET A 119 3.94 19.57 9.85
N LYS A 120 5.19 19.47 9.38
CA LYS A 120 6.36 19.49 10.25
C LYS A 120 6.51 20.84 10.95
N SER A 121 6.35 21.94 10.24
CA SER A 121 6.38 23.28 10.80
C SER A 121 5.25 23.50 11.83
N ALA A 122 4.03 23.02 11.54
CA ALA A 122 2.91 23.06 12.47
C ALA A 122 3.22 22.29 13.77
N GLN A 123 3.80 21.10 13.65
CA GLN A 123 4.25 20.34 14.81
C GLN A 123 5.28 21.09 15.66
N GLU A 124 6.22 21.79 15.05
CA GLU A 124 7.22 22.61 15.76
C GLU A 124 6.59 23.81 16.48
N VAL A 125 5.52 24.41 15.91
CA VAL A 125 4.74 25.47 16.58
C VAL A 125 4.06 24.90 17.84
N CYS A 126 3.43 23.72 17.75
CA CYS A 126 2.83 23.04 18.90
C CYS A 126 3.85 22.72 19.98
N GLN A 127 5.05 22.23 19.61
CA GLN A 127 6.13 21.93 20.56
C GLN A 127 6.65 23.19 21.28
N ARG A 128 6.76 24.31 20.59
CA ARG A 128 7.14 25.60 21.22
C ARG A 128 6.08 26.05 22.22
N GLY A 129 4.79 25.78 21.95
CA GLY A 129 3.70 25.96 22.90
C GLY A 129 3.92 25.12 24.16
N LEU A 130 4.30 23.85 24.03
CA LEU A 130 4.58 22.95 25.15
C LEU A 130 5.77 23.40 26.02
N SER A 131 6.86 23.87 25.41
CA SER A 131 8.09 24.25 26.13
C SER A 131 8.01 25.60 26.85
N ARG A 132 7.13 26.51 26.43
CA ARG A 132 6.95 27.84 27.08
C ARG A 132 6.17 27.77 28.38
N PHE A 133 5.53 26.66 28.71
CA PHE A 133 4.56 26.53 29.81
C PHE A 133 5.06 25.69 31.00
N THR A 134 6.36 25.64 31.26
CA THR A 134 6.94 24.90 32.41
C THR A 134 6.69 25.57 33.76
N GLU A 135 6.05 26.74 33.82
CA GLU A 135 5.80 27.46 35.07
C GLU A 135 4.32 27.51 35.49
N SER A 136 4.12 27.45 36.78
CA SER A 136 3.01 27.15 37.64
C SER A 136 1.79 28.12 37.63
N PHE A 137 0.85 28.01 36.66
CA PHE A 137 -0.49 28.62 36.81
C PHE A 137 -1.58 27.78 36.11
N HIS A 138 -2.78 27.67 36.70
CA HIS A 138 -3.92 26.89 36.17
C HIS A 138 -4.28 27.22 34.71
N HIS A 139 -4.17 28.46 34.28
CA HIS A 139 -4.44 28.89 32.91
C HIS A 139 -3.39 28.38 31.90
N VAL A 140 -2.13 28.31 32.31
CA VAL A 140 -1.00 27.80 31.53
C VAL A 140 -1.18 26.30 31.26
N LYS A 141 -1.60 25.55 32.28
CA LYS A 141 -1.88 24.10 32.17
C LYS A 141 -2.99 23.79 31.18
N TYR A 142 -3.99 24.68 31.07
CA TYR A 142 -5.08 24.54 30.11
C TYR A 142 -4.62 24.75 28.64
N LEU A 143 -3.82 25.77 28.37
CA LEU A 143 -3.22 26.00 27.05
C LEU A 143 -2.28 24.84 26.64
N GLN A 144 -1.58 24.24 27.58
CA GLN A 144 -0.74 23.06 27.33
C GLN A 144 -1.56 21.89 26.83
N LEU A 145 -2.74 21.60 27.42
CA LEU A 145 -3.62 20.53 26.95
C LEU A 145 -4.07 20.73 25.48
N HIS A 146 -4.38 21.98 25.09
CA HIS A 146 -4.68 22.31 23.70
C HIS A 146 -3.48 22.09 22.75
N ALA A 147 -2.27 22.43 23.21
CA ALA A 147 -1.05 22.20 22.44
C ALA A 147 -0.74 20.69 22.28
N GLU A 148 -0.99 19.89 23.30
CA GLU A 148 -0.83 18.42 23.25
C GLU A 148 -1.80 17.77 22.27
N VAL A 149 -3.09 18.20 22.25
CA VAL A 149 -4.07 17.72 21.28
C VAL A 149 -3.62 18.06 19.86
N CYS A 150 -3.25 19.32 19.60
CA CYS A 150 -2.78 19.74 18.28
C CYS A 150 -1.50 18.99 17.86
N TYR A 151 -0.59 18.77 18.80
CA TYR A 151 0.64 18.01 18.55
C TYR A 151 0.37 16.54 18.20
N ALA A 152 -0.56 15.88 18.91
CA ALA A 152 -0.96 14.52 18.63
C ALA A 152 -1.61 14.39 17.24
N GLU A 153 -2.42 15.37 16.86
CA GLU A 153 -3.07 15.43 15.54
C GLU A 153 -2.03 15.64 14.42
N CYS A 154 -1.08 16.58 14.60
CA CYS A 154 0.04 16.74 13.66
C CYS A 154 0.86 15.45 13.49
N GLN A 155 1.10 14.69 14.56
CA GLN A 155 1.82 13.42 14.48
C GLN A 155 1.07 12.39 13.63
N LEU A 156 -0.25 12.29 13.80
CA LEU A 156 -1.10 11.36 13.06
C LEU A 156 -1.13 11.71 11.57
N GLN A 157 -1.36 12.98 11.24
CA GLN A 157 -1.36 13.47 9.85
C GLN A 157 0.02 13.31 9.18
N ARG A 158 1.12 13.58 9.90
CA ARG A 158 2.47 13.29 9.40
C ARG A 158 2.74 11.81 9.17
N ALA A 159 2.13 10.92 9.94
CA ALA A 159 2.23 9.49 9.68
C ALA A 159 1.55 9.13 8.36
N ALA A 160 0.34 9.65 8.10
CA ALA A 160 -0.38 9.45 6.85
C ALA A 160 0.43 9.95 5.63
N LEU A 161 0.95 11.18 5.69
CA LEU A 161 1.81 11.71 4.63
C LEU A 161 3.10 10.92 4.43
N THR A 162 3.70 10.38 5.51
CA THR A 162 4.91 9.55 5.41
C THR A 162 4.62 8.25 4.64
N PHE A 163 3.45 7.63 4.83
CA PHE A 163 3.05 6.45 4.08
C PHE A 163 2.82 6.74 2.59
N LEU A 164 2.36 7.95 2.25
CA LEU A 164 2.16 8.36 0.86
C LEU A 164 3.46 8.73 0.14
N GLN A 165 4.44 9.27 0.87
CA GLN A 165 5.70 9.74 0.28
C GLN A 165 6.65 8.61 -0.10
N ASP A 166 6.69 7.54 0.70
CA ASP A 166 7.69 6.48 0.55
C ASP A 166 7.13 5.13 1.02
N GLU A 167 7.06 4.17 0.09
CA GLU A 167 6.60 2.81 0.34
C GLU A 167 7.67 1.92 1.01
N SER A 168 8.80 2.50 1.45
CA SER A 168 9.86 1.74 2.10
C SER A 168 9.42 1.22 3.48
N MET A 169 9.95 0.06 3.87
CA MET A 169 9.74 -0.50 5.22
C MET A 169 10.19 0.46 6.33
N VAL A 170 11.21 1.28 6.05
CA VAL A 170 11.72 2.27 7.01
C VAL A 170 10.70 3.38 7.25
N SER A 171 10.09 3.90 6.19
CA SER A 171 9.04 4.92 6.27
C SER A 171 7.79 4.38 6.94
N PHE A 172 7.47 3.10 6.69
CA PHE A 172 6.39 2.42 7.37
C PHE A 172 6.61 2.32 8.89
N ILE A 173 7.79 1.90 9.34
CA ILE A 173 8.13 1.83 10.77
C ILE A 173 8.09 3.23 11.40
N LYS A 174 8.66 4.24 10.73
CA LYS A 174 8.63 5.63 11.21
C LYS A 174 7.20 6.17 11.33
N GLY A 175 6.34 5.88 10.36
CA GLY A 175 4.92 6.22 10.41
C GLY A 175 4.20 5.53 11.56
N GLY A 176 4.41 4.23 11.74
CA GLY A 176 3.84 3.46 12.85
C GLY A 176 4.23 3.97 14.25
N ILE A 177 5.48 4.41 14.42
CA ILE A 177 5.93 5.04 15.67
C ILE A 177 5.17 6.34 15.94
N LYS A 178 4.96 7.18 14.91
CA LYS A 178 4.19 8.43 15.05
C LYS A 178 2.73 8.16 15.42
N VAL A 179 2.10 7.16 14.77
CA VAL A 179 0.73 6.73 15.11
C VAL A 179 0.65 6.29 16.57
N ARG A 180 1.60 5.46 17.03
CA ARG A 180 1.65 5.00 18.42
C ARG A 180 1.80 6.15 19.40
N ASN A 181 2.71 7.08 19.13
CA ASN A 181 2.93 8.23 20.00
C ASN A 181 1.68 9.12 20.08
N SER A 182 1.03 9.38 18.95
CA SER A 182 -0.24 10.11 18.90
C SER A 182 -1.32 9.42 19.76
N TYR A 183 -1.49 8.11 19.62
CA TYR A 183 -2.45 7.33 20.42
C TYR A 183 -2.20 7.45 21.92
N LEU A 184 -0.94 7.34 22.36
CA LEU A 184 -0.59 7.44 23.78
C LEU A 184 -0.92 8.83 24.34
N ILE A 185 -0.62 9.91 23.59
CA ILE A 185 -0.96 11.28 24.01
C ILE A 185 -2.47 11.43 24.16
N TYR A 186 -3.27 10.99 23.19
CA TYR A 186 -4.72 11.04 23.28
C TYR A 186 -5.26 10.26 24.48
N LYS A 187 -4.71 9.08 24.75
CA LYS A 187 -5.10 8.24 25.90
C LYS A 187 -4.81 8.91 27.24
N GLU A 188 -3.64 9.52 27.39
CA GLU A 188 -3.26 10.27 28.58
C GLU A 188 -4.15 11.51 28.78
N LEU A 189 -4.38 12.29 27.73
CA LEU A 189 -5.27 13.45 27.76
C LEU A 189 -6.70 13.09 28.13
N HIS A 190 -7.22 12.00 27.59
CA HIS A 190 -8.56 11.52 27.90
C HIS A 190 -8.70 11.08 29.36
N ALA A 191 -7.71 10.33 29.88
CA ALA A 191 -7.67 9.93 31.28
C ALA A 191 -7.58 11.16 32.21
N PHE A 192 -6.76 12.14 31.81
CA PHE A 192 -6.57 13.36 32.58
C PHE A 192 -7.86 14.21 32.68
N ILE A 193 -8.57 14.42 31.59
CA ILE A 193 -9.84 15.17 31.59
C ILE A 193 -10.93 14.46 32.41
N LYS A 194 -10.99 13.13 32.35
CA LYS A 194 -11.94 12.35 33.15
C LYS A 194 -11.67 12.41 34.66
N SER A 195 -10.41 12.51 35.08
CA SER A 195 -10.01 12.50 36.48
C SER A 195 -10.04 13.88 37.16
N HIS A 196 -10.13 14.97 36.39
CA HIS A 196 -10.07 16.34 36.91
C HIS A 196 -11.29 17.14 36.49
N SER A 197 -12.01 17.70 37.48
CA SER A 197 -13.08 18.68 37.21
C SER A 197 -12.44 20.06 36.95
N PHE A 198 -12.27 20.41 35.67
CA PHE A 198 -11.83 21.75 35.31
C PHE A 198 -13.01 22.74 35.30
N LEU A 199 -12.73 23.99 35.63
CA LEU A 199 -13.64 25.10 35.29
C LEU A 199 -13.80 25.15 33.76
N LYS A 200 -14.99 24.79 33.27
CA LYS A 200 -15.31 24.76 31.83
C LYS A 200 -15.34 26.18 31.28
N GLY A 201 -14.24 26.60 30.67
CA GLY A 201 -14.16 27.86 29.90
C GLY A 201 -14.78 27.71 28.51
N PRO A 202 -14.96 28.82 27.77
CA PRO A 202 -15.56 28.82 26.43
C PRO A 202 -14.80 27.99 25.39
N SER A 203 -13.50 27.78 25.56
CA SER A 203 -12.66 26.97 24.65
C SER A 203 -12.66 25.48 25.02
N HIS A 204 -13.27 25.08 26.14
CA HIS A 204 -13.25 23.69 26.64
C HIS A 204 -13.91 22.72 25.67
N VAL A 205 -14.97 23.13 25.00
CA VAL A 205 -15.67 22.34 23.99
C VAL A 205 -14.76 21.93 22.82
N HIS A 206 -13.79 22.78 22.45
CA HIS A 206 -12.82 22.46 21.39
C HIS A 206 -11.75 21.47 21.84
N LEU A 207 -11.39 21.48 23.12
CA LEU A 207 -10.47 20.51 23.72
C LEU A 207 -11.15 19.14 23.83
N GLU A 208 -12.34 19.09 24.42
CA GLU A 208 -13.14 17.84 24.50
C GLU A 208 -13.42 17.26 23.12
N GLY A 209 -13.81 18.10 22.14
CA GLY A 209 -14.05 17.68 20.76
C GLY A 209 -12.80 17.09 20.08
N GLY A 210 -11.62 17.67 20.31
CA GLY A 210 -10.36 17.13 19.80
C GLY A 210 -10.00 15.77 20.39
N ILE A 211 -10.19 15.59 21.69
CA ILE A 211 -9.93 14.31 22.36
C ILE A 211 -10.96 13.27 21.96
N SER A 212 -12.24 13.62 21.88
CA SER A 212 -13.31 12.74 21.42
C SER A 212 -13.08 12.28 19.99
N PHE A 213 -12.63 13.17 19.11
CA PHE A 213 -12.23 12.83 17.75
C PHE A 213 -11.06 11.83 17.73
N GLY A 214 -9.95 12.14 18.43
CA GLY A 214 -8.76 11.28 18.43
C GLY A 214 -9.03 9.89 19.02
N ILE A 215 -9.57 9.81 20.22
CA ILE A 215 -9.89 8.54 20.88
C ILE A 215 -10.99 7.78 20.14
N GLY A 216 -12.03 8.48 19.66
CA GLY A 216 -13.12 7.89 18.90
C GLY A 216 -12.61 7.28 17.58
N ALA A 217 -11.81 8.02 16.83
CA ALA A 217 -11.21 7.57 15.57
C ALA A 217 -10.30 6.34 15.78
N PHE A 218 -9.43 6.35 16.81
CA PHE A 218 -8.58 5.20 17.13
C PHE A 218 -9.39 3.97 17.52
N ASN A 219 -10.35 4.09 18.44
CA ASN A 219 -11.16 2.96 18.88
C ASN A 219 -11.98 2.38 17.74
N LEU A 220 -12.61 3.21 16.93
CA LEU A 220 -13.36 2.78 15.75
C LEU A 220 -12.46 2.08 14.75
N THR A 221 -11.35 2.70 14.35
CA THR A 221 -10.43 2.14 13.33
C THR A 221 -9.81 0.82 13.80
N LEU A 222 -9.33 0.76 15.03
CA LEU A 222 -8.75 -0.48 15.59
C LEU A 222 -9.79 -1.60 15.66
N SER A 223 -11.05 -1.31 16.00
CA SER A 223 -12.11 -2.32 16.07
C SER A 223 -12.46 -2.96 14.73
N LEU A 224 -12.05 -2.35 13.61
CA LEU A 224 -12.29 -2.87 12.26
C LEU A 224 -11.29 -3.96 11.86
N PHE A 225 -10.20 -4.13 12.60
CA PHE A 225 -9.22 -5.18 12.30
C PHE A 225 -9.72 -6.58 12.71
N PRO A 226 -9.33 -7.62 11.95
CA PRO A 226 -9.64 -8.99 12.30
C PRO A 226 -9.13 -9.36 13.70
N PRO A 227 -9.82 -10.25 14.47
CA PRO A 227 -9.47 -10.58 15.86
C PRO A 227 -8.03 -11.06 16.06
N ARG A 228 -7.44 -11.71 15.06
CA ARG A 228 -6.03 -12.15 15.11
C ARG A 228 -5.05 -10.99 15.10
N ILE A 229 -5.36 -9.96 14.33
CA ILE A 229 -4.54 -8.73 14.24
C ILE A 229 -4.77 -7.88 15.48
N LEU A 230 -6.01 -7.76 15.95
CA LEU A 230 -6.33 -7.09 17.20
C LEU A 230 -5.51 -7.62 18.38
N LYS A 231 -5.38 -8.94 18.54
CA LYS A 231 -4.54 -9.54 19.60
C LYS A 231 -3.07 -9.12 19.50
N VAL A 232 -2.53 -8.99 18.30
CA VAL A 232 -1.15 -8.50 18.10
C VAL A 232 -1.03 -7.01 18.45
N LEU A 233 -2.03 -6.21 18.08
CA LEU A 233 -2.09 -4.79 18.39
C LEU A 233 -2.31 -4.56 19.90
N GLU A 234 -3.11 -5.37 20.56
CA GLU A 234 -3.31 -5.38 22.01
C GLU A 234 -1.99 -5.67 22.74
N PHE A 235 -1.20 -6.62 22.27
CA PHE A 235 0.14 -6.87 22.81
C PHE A 235 1.07 -5.66 22.65
N ALA A 236 0.89 -4.87 21.59
CA ALA A 236 1.61 -3.61 21.37
C ALA A 236 1.02 -2.40 22.15
N GLY A 237 -0.02 -2.64 22.97
CA GLY A 237 -0.66 -1.62 23.82
C GLY A 237 -1.79 -0.85 23.15
N PHE A 238 -2.27 -1.29 21.98
CA PHE A 238 -3.46 -0.72 21.32
C PHE A 238 -4.71 -1.52 21.70
N SER A 239 -5.82 -0.82 21.94
CA SER A 239 -7.12 -1.44 22.14
C SER A 239 -8.17 -0.72 21.29
N GLY A 240 -9.12 -1.46 20.73
CA GLY A 240 -10.21 -0.92 19.93
C GLY A 240 -11.56 -1.39 20.47
N ASP A 241 -12.41 -0.43 20.82
CA ASP A 241 -13.79 -0.65 21.20
C ASP A 241 -14.69 0.14 20.26
N LYS A 242 -15.44 -0.58 19.44
CA LYS A 242 -16.29 -0.02 18.40
C LYS A 242 -17.38 0.88 18.95
N GLU A 243 -18.13 0.39 19.93
CA GLU A 243 -19.29 1.09 20.49
C GLU A 243 -18.83 2.35 21.22
N TYR A 244 -17.75 2.25 21.97
CA TYR A 244 -17.13 3.39 22.64
C TYR A 244 -16.58 4.41 21.63
N GLY A 245 -15.93 3.96 20.57
CA GLY A 245 -15.44 4.83 19.50
C GLY A 245 -16.57 5.59 18.80
N LEU A 246 -17.66 4.91 18.46
CA LEU A 246 -18.85 5.51 17.86
C LEU A 246 -19.51 6.52 18.80
N SER A 247 -19.66 6.20 20.10
CA SER A 247 -20.23 7.13 21.09
C SER A 247 -19.43 8.43 21.17
N LEU A 248 -18.10 8.36 21.28
CA LEU A 248 -17.24 9.54 21.32
C LEU A 248 -17.31 10.40 20.05
N LEU A 249 -17.39 9.75 18.88
CA LEU A 249 -17.54 10.47 17.61
C LEU A 249 -18.92 11.12 17.50
N HIS A 250 -19.98 10.49 17.98
CA HIS A 250 -21.32 11.11 18.02
C HIS A 250 -21.33 12.33 18.94
N ASP A 251 -20.75 12.20 20.14
CA ASP A 251 -20.64 13.33 21.08
C ASP A 251 -19.82 14.47 20.48
N GLY A 252 -18.70 14.15 19.82
CA GLY A 252 -17.88 15.13 19.13
C GLY A 252 -18.57 15.80 17.96
N ALA A 253 -19.41 15.08 17.21
CA ALA A 253 -20.15 15.61 16.05
C ALA A 253 -21.30 16.52 16.44
N THR A 254 -21.95 16.29 17.58
CA THR A 254 -23.06 17.10 18.08
C THR A 254 -22.60 18.37 18.81
N GLY A 255 -21.34 18.43 19.23
CA GLY A 255 -20.74 19.60 19.87
C GLY A 255 -20.39 20.70 18.86
N MET A 256 -20.55 21.97 19.25
CA MET A 256 -20.08 23.11 18.44
C MET A 256 -18.58 23.32 18.67
N ASN A 257 -17.75 22.50 18.05
CA ASN A 257 -16.30 22.52 18.20
C ASN A 257 -15.57 22.39 16.86
N LEU A 258 -14.28 22.70 16.84
CA LEU A 258 -13.45 22.71 15.63
C LEU A 258 -13.38 21.35 14.91
N ARG A 259 -13.59 20.22 15.61
CA ARG A 259 -13.53 18.86 15.04
C ARG A 259 -14.92 18.22 14.85
N SER A 260 -16.01 18.92 15.15
CA SER A 260 -17.36 18.34 15.00
C SER A 260 -17.63 17.88 13.57
N MET A 261 -17.18 18.66 12.58
CA MET A 261 -17.28 18.25 11.18
C MET A 261 -16.44 17.00 10.87
N LEU A 262 -15.23 16.90 11.40
CA LEU A 262 -14.37 15.70 11.22
C LEU A 262 -15.00 14.47 11.88
N CYS A 263 -15.59 14.60 13.06
CA CYS A 263 -16.33 13.52 13.71
C CYS A 263 -17.54 13.09 12.86
N ALA A 264 -18.32 14.05 12.36
CA ALA A 264 -19.46 13.77 11.50
C ALA A 264 -19.06 13.10 10.17
N LEU A 265 -17.99 13.57 9.54
CA LEU A 265 -17.45 12.97 8.32
C LEU A 265 -16.95 11.54 8.55
N LEU A 266 -16.26 11.29 9.66
CA LEU A 266 -15.78 9.94 9.99
C LEU A 266 -16.96 8.99 10.28
N LEU A 267 -17.99 9.43 10.99
CA LEU A 267 -19.23 8.69 11.20
C LEU A 267 -19.95 8.43 9.87
N LEU A 268 -20.08 9.43 9.03
CA LEU A 268 -20.70 9.29 7.72
C LEU A 268 -19.91 8.29 6.87
N CYS A 269 -18.60 8.39 6.85
CA CYS A 269 -17.73 7.45 6.18
C CYS A 269 -17.89 6.02 6.76
N TYR A 270 -17.95 5.88 8.07
CA TYR A 270 -18.17 4.59 8.71
C TYR A 270 -19.51 3.98 8.30
N TYR A 271 -20.62 4.72 8.41
CA TYR A 271 -21.95 4.20 8.12
C TYR A 271 -22.24 4.01 6.63
N THR A 272 -21.67 4.84 5.75
CA THR A 272 -21.92 4.74 4.31
C THR A 272 -20.96 3.83 3.58
N PHE A 273 -19.70 3.76 4.03
CA PHE A 273 -18.64 3.05 3.31
C PHE A 273 -18.04 1.90 4.12
N LEU A 274 -17.59 2.15 5.36
CA LEU A 274 -16.86 1.13 6.09
C LEU A 274 -17.75 -0.04 6.53
N THR A 275 -18.98 0.20 6.96
CA THR A 275 -19.94 -0.87 7.25
C THR A 275 -20.32 -1.64 5.99
N PHE A 276 -20.33 -1.00 4.85
CA PHE A 276 -20.66 -1.59 3.57
C PHE A 276 -19.47 -2.30 2.92
N ILE A 277 -18.26 -1.70 2.99
CA ILE A 277 -17.02 -2.23 2.42
C ILE A 277 -16.40 -3.32 3.30
N LEU A 278 -16.33 -3.11 4.63
CA LEU A 278 -15.85 -4.11 5.59
C LEU A 278 -16.88 -5.22 5.86
N GLY A 279 -18.00 -5.18 5.15
CA GLY A 279 -18.96 -6.25 5.11
C GLY A 279 -18.41 -7.52 4.44
N LYS A 280 -19.33 -8.41 4.13
CA LYS A 280 -19.10 -9.75 3.55
C LYS A 280 -18.04 -9.78 2.43
N SER A 281 -17.98 -8.76 1.58
CA SER A 281 -17.14 -8.73 0.37
C SER A 281 -15.64 -8.74 0.65
N ILE A 282 -15.15 -7.92 1.59
CA ILE A 282 -13.73 -7.89 1.96
C ILE A 282 -13.33 -9.19 2.67
N PHE A 283 -14.19 -9.72 3.53
CA PHE A 283 -13.91 -11.03 4.15
C PHE A 283 -13.82 -12.13 3.11
N LEU A 284 -14.70 -12.14 2.10
CA LEU A 284 -14.63 -13.07 0.97
C LEU A 284 -13.33 -12.90 0.17
N PHE A 285 -12.90 -11.66 -0.08
CA PHE A 285 -11.63 -11.38 -0.74
C PHE A 285 -10.43 -11.97 0.04
N PHE A 286 -10.34 -11.70 1.34
CA PHE A 286 -9.24 -12.24 2.15
C PHE A 286 -9.33 -13.76 2.36
N ALA A 287 -10.54 -14.31 2.42
CA ALA A 287 -10.73 -15.75 2.40
C ALA A 287 -10.23 -16.35 1.08
N GLY A 288 -10.57 -15.74 -0.06
CA GLY A 288 -10.07 -16.12 -1.38
C GLY A 288 -8.54 -16.07 -1.45
N ARG A 289 -7.91 -14.99 -0.95
CA ARG A 289 -6.44 -14.91 -0.87
C ARG A 289 -5.83 -15.99 0.03
N THR A 290 -6.52 -16.37 1.10
CA THR A 290 -6.07 -17.44 1.99
C THR A 290 -6.09 -18.80 1.27
N GLU A 291 -7.16 -19.10 0.54
CA GLU A 291 -7.24 -20.34 -0.23
C GLU A 291 -6.25 -20.38 -1.39
N GLU A 292 -6.03 -19.26 -2.06
CA GLU A 292 -5.00 -19.13 -3.09
C GLU A 292 -3.59 -19.42 -2.54
N ILE A 293 -3.22 -18.88 -1.37
CA ILE A 293 -1.94 -19.15 -0.70
C ILE A 293 -1.81 -20.63 -0.29
N LYS A 294 -2.93 -21.31 0.00
CA LYS A 294 -2.94 -22.75 0.26
C LYS A 294 -2.80 -23.59 -1.01
N GLY A 295 -3.00 -22.99 -2.19
CA GLY A 295 -3.04 -23.67 -3.48
C GLY A 295 -4.44 -24.20 -3.85
N ASN A 296 -5.49 -23.86 -3.10
CA ASN A 296 -6.87 -24.23 -3.37
C ASN A 296 -7.49 -23.23 -4.36
N ILE A 297 -7.06 -23.31 -5.62
CA ILE A 297 -7.36 -22.28 -6.63
C ILE A 297 -8.85 -22.22 -6.99
N ASP A 298 -9.56 -23.35 -7.02
CA ASP A 298 -10.99 -23.36 -7.34
C ASP A 298 -11.83 -22.70 -6.24
N GLU A 299 -11.52 -22.96 -4.99
CA GLU A 299 -12.15 -22.31 -3.84
C GLU A 299 -11.83 -20.81 -3.81
N ALA A 300 -10.60 -20.43 -4.16
CA ALA A 300 -10.21 -19.02 -4.26
C ALA A 300 -11.03 -18.30 -5.33
N VAL A 301 -11.20 -18.89 -6.53
CA VAL A 301 -12.03 -18.35 -7.61
C VAL A 301 -13.45 -18.13 -7.13
N ALA A 302 -14.09 -19.15 -6.52
CA ALA A 302 -15.45 -19.03 -6.01
C ALA A 302 -15.62 -17.89 -5.00
N LEU A 303 -14.67 -17.75 -4.08
CA LEU A 303 -14.68 -16.70 -3.06
C LEU A 303 -14.49 -15.29 -3.65
N PHE A 304 -13.64 -15.11 -4.67
CA PHE A 304 -13.48 -13.83 -5.36
C PHE A 304 -14.72 -13.46 -6.17
N GLU A 305 -15.34 -14.43 -6.86
CA GLU A 305 -16.59 -14.21 -7.58
C GLU A 305 -17.75 -13.86 -6.64
N ASP A 306 -17.85 -14.56 -5.51
CA ASP A 306 -18.84 -14.24 -4.48
C ASP A 306 -18.57 -12.87 -3.83
N GLY A 307 -17.32 -12.47 -3.70
CA GLY A 307 -16.93 -11.11 -3.30
C GLY A 307 -17.47 -10.07 -4.27
N CYS A 308 -17.34 -10.29 -5.58
CA CYS A 308 -17.89 -9.41 -6.61
C CYS A 308 -19.43 -9.35 -6.55
N LYS A 309 -20.10 -10.50 -6.36
CA LYS A 309 -21.57 -10.56 -6.23
C LYS A 309 -22.07 -9.83 -4.98
N ALA A 310 -21.34 -9.93 -3.88
CA ALA A 310 -21.70 -9.32 -2.60
C ALA A 310 -21.57 -7.78 -2.60
N GLN A 311 -20.81 -7.21 -3.54
CA GLN A 311 -20.58 -5.77 -3.66
C GLN A 311 -20.79 -5.30 -5.10
N GLN A 312 -21.93 -4.68 -5.40
CA GLN A 312 -22.27 -4.22 -6.75
C GLN A 312 -22.01 -2.73 -6.98
N THR A 313 -21.96 -1.95 -5.93
CA THR A 313 -21.89 -0.47 -6.03
C THR A 313 -20.46 0.03 -6.30
N TRP A 314 -19.45 -0.73 -5.83
CA TRP A 314 -18.05 -0.29 -5.85
C TRP A 314 -17.22 -1.11 -6.82
N LYS A 315 -17.14 -0.65 -8.05
CA LYS A 315 -16.36 -1.30 -9.11
C LYS A 315 -14.87 -1.43 -8.78
N GLN A 316 -14.30 -0.51 -7.99
CA GLN A 316 -12.90 -0.58 -7.54
C GLN A 316 -12.62 -1.85 -6.72
N PHE A 317 -13.60 -2.33 -5.95
CA PHE A 317 -13.47 -3.61 -5.26
C PHE A 317 -13.46 -4.79 -6.26
N HIS A 318 -14.29 -4.72 -7.30
CA HIS A 318 -14.27 -5.73 -8.37
C HIS A 318 -12.90 -5.80 -9.04
N HIS A 319 -12.22 -4.65 -9.25
CA HIS A 319 -10.88 -4.64 -9.86
C HIS A 319 -9.86 -5.40 -9.02
N MET A 320 -9.96 -5.36 -7.68
CA MET A 320 -9.11 -6.19 -6.82
C MET A 320 -9.39 -7.68 -7.02
N CYS A 321 -10.67 -8.07 -7.03
CA CYS A 321 -11.07 -9.44 -7.30
C CYS A 321 -10.68 -9.89 -8.72
N TYR A 322 -10.88 -9.05 -9.75
CA TYR A 322 -10.49 -9.35 -11.13
C TYR A 322 -8.99 -9.58 -11.27
N TRP A 323 -8.18 -8.83 -10.53
CA TRP A 323 -6.74 -9.03 -10.50
C TRP A 323 -6.36 -10.41 -9.95
N GLU A 324 -6.96 -10.83 -8.86
CA GLU A 324 -6.70 -12.15 -8.29
C GLU A 324 -7.32 -13.28 -9.15
N LEU A 325 -8.52 -13.08 -9.70
CA LEU A 325 -9.12 -14.02 -10.65
C LEU A 325 -8.25 -14.22 -11.89
N MET A 326 -7.69 -13.15 -12.44
CA MET A 326 -6.73 -13.23 -13.54
C MET A 326 -5.56 -14.16 -13.19
N TRP A 327 -4.99 -14.04 -11.99
CA TRP A 327 -3.91 -14.92 -11.53
C TRP A 327 -4.37 -16.34 -11.24
N CYS A 328 -5.53 -16.54 -10.62
CA CYS A 328 -6.09 -17.86 -10.39
C CYS A 328 -6.28 -18.63 -11.71
N PHE A 329 -6.81 -17.98 -12.74
CA PHE A 329 -6.94 -18.59 -14.07
C PHE A 329 -5.58 -18.77 -14.76
N THR A 330 -4.59 -17.95 -14.47
CA THR A 330 -3.20 -18.15 -14.90
C THR A 330 -2.63 -19.44 -14.30
N TYR A 331 -2.82 -19.68 -13.00
CA TYR A 331 -2.35 -20.91 -12.34
C TYR A 331 -3.00 -22.17 -12.92
N LYS A 332 -4.26 -22.08 -13.35
CA LYS A 332 -4.99 -23.13 -14.04
C LYS A 332 -4.67 -23.22 -15.54
N GLN A 333 -3.83 -22.33 -16.08
CA GLN A 333 -3.53 -22.21 -17.50
C GLN A 333 -4.76 -21.98 -18.40
N ALA A 334 -5.83 -21.45 -17.83
CA ALA A 334 -7.05 -21.07 -18.54
C ALA A 334 -6.85 -19.67 -19.18
N TRP A 335 -6.02 -19.61 -20.22
CA TRP A 335 -5.51 -18.36 -20.79
C TRP A 335 -6.61 -17.42 -21.30
N LYS A 336 -7.70 -17.95 -21.85
CA LYS A 336 -8.84 -17.12 -22.28
C LYS A 336 -9.55 -16.45 -21.13
N MET A 337 -9.75 -17.16 -20.01
CA MET A 337 -10.38 -16.59 -18.83
C MET A 337 -9.46 -15.54 -18.18
N ALA A 338 -8.16 -15.84 -18.10
CA ALA A 338 -7.17 -14.87 -17.61
C ALA A 338 -7.13 -13.61 -18.49
N TYR A 339 -7.15 -13.77 -19.81
CA TYR A 339 -7.27 -12.66 -20.77
C TYR A 339 -8.53 -11.82 -20.53
N PHE A 340 -9.69 -12.47 -20.34
CA PHE A 340 -10.96 -11.79 -20.09
C PHE A 340 -10.86 -10.84 -18.86
N TYR A 341 -10.30 -11.31 -17.74
CA TYR A 341 -10.12 -10.46 -16.57
C TYR A 341 -9.06 -9.36 -16.76
N ALA A 342 -7.99 -9.64 -17.52
CA ALA A 342 -7.02 -8.62 -17.91
C ALA A 342 -7.66 -7.53 -18.79
N ASP A 343 -8.57 -7.91 -19.67
CA ASP A 343 -9.33 -6.99 -20.52
C ASP A 343 -10.26 -6.10 -19.69
N LEU A 344 -11.07 -6.67 -18.80
CA LEU A 344 -11.91 -5.91 -17.87
C LEU A 344 -11.08 -4.88 -17.09
N LEU A 345 -9.93 -5.30 -16.55
CA LEU A 345 -9.02 -4.41 -15.83
C LEU A 345 -8.47 -3.30 -16.73
N SER A 346 -8.13 -3.61 -17.99
CA SER A 346 -7.60 -2.62 -18.94
C SER A 346 -8.61 -1.54 -19.32
N GLN A 347 -9.89 -1.88 -19.30
CA GLN A 347 -11.00 -0.98 -19.63
C GLN A 347 -11.47 -0.17 -18.42
N GLU A 348 -11.61 -0.80 -17.26
CA GLU A 348 -12.28 -0.23 -16.10
C GLU A 348 -11.32 0.32 -15.04
N SER A 349 -10.13 -0.29 -14.86
CA SER A 349 -9.22 0.06 -13.78
C SER A 349 -8.20 1.13 -14.19
N ARG A 350 -8.00 2.12 -13.32
CA ARG A 350 -7.04 3.20 -13.53
C ARG A 350 -5.66 2.98 -12.90
N TRP A 351 -5.44 1.84 -12.21
CA TRP A 351 -4.22 1.62 -11.43
C TRP A 351 -2.97 1.47 -12.29
N SER A 352 -3.00 0.63 -13.31
CA SER A 352 -1.86 0.42 -14.19
C SER A 352 -2.30 -0.13 -15.55
N LYS A 353 -2.80 0.75 -16.40
CA LYS A 353 -3.24 0.35 -17.75
C LYS A 353 -2.13 -0.34 -18.54
N ALA A 354 -0.88 0.12 -18.39
CA ALA A 354 0.28 -0.50 -19.03
C ALA A 354 0.43 -1.98 -18.63
N MET A 355 0.26 -2.30 -17.34
CA MET A 355 0.34 -3.67 -16.84
C MET A 355 -0.78 -4.55 -17.37
N TYR A 356 -2.01 -4.06 -17.39
CA TYR A 356 -3.17 -4.82 -17.86
C TYR A 356 -3.09 -5.11 -19.36
N VAL A 357 -2.70 -4.12 -20.17
CA VAL A 357 -2.50 -4.30 -21.62
C VAL A 357 -1.33 -5.26 -21.89
N TYR A 358 -0.25 -5.19 -21.10
CA TYR A 358 0.83 -6.17 -21.18
C TYR A 358 0.31 -7.60 -20.92
N MET A 359 -0.51 -7.80 -19.87
CA MET A 359 -1.06 -9.10 -19.55
C MET A 359 -2.01 -9.61 -20.63
N LYS A 360 -2.84 -8.74 -21.23
CA LYS A 360 -3.65 -9.10 -22.41
C LYS A 360 -2.79 -9.66 -23.53
N ALA A 361 -1.76 -8.91 -23.93
CA ALA A 361 -0.83 -9.32 -24.98
C ALA A 361 -0.13 -10.64 -24.63
N ALA A 362 0.30 -10.77 -23.38
CA ALA A 362 0.95 -11.98 -22.88
C ALA A 362 0.02 -13.20 -22.93
N TYR A 363 -1.26 -13.08 -22.56
CA TYR A 363 -2.20 -14.19 -22.67
C TYR A 363 -2.51 -14.56 -24.13
N LEU A 364 -2.62 -13.57 -25.02
CA LEU A 364 -2.79 -13.85 -26.45
C LEU A 364 -1.61 -14.64 -27.01
N SER A 365 -0.37 -14.38 -26.55
CA SER A 365 0.81 -15.13 -26.97
C SER A 365 0.77 -16.61 -26.54
N MET A 366 0.01 -16.94 -25.48
CA MET A 366 -0.13 -18.30 -24.97
C MET A 366 -1.22 -19.11 -25.71
N LEU A 367 -2.08 -18.45 -26.49
CA LEU A 367 -3.14 -19.14 -27.25
C LEU A 367 -2.56 -19.80 -28.50
N PRO A 368 -3.04 -21.00 -28.88
CA PRO A 368 -2.65 -21.65 -30.11
C PRO A 368 -2.88 -20.75 -31.34
N LYS A 369 -1.99 -20.82 -32.34
CA LYS A 369 -2.05 -19.94 -33.54
C LYS A 369 -3.33 -20.11 -34.37
N HIS A 370 -3.91 -21.32 -34.37
CA HIS A 370 -5.15 -21.64 -35.09
C HIS A 370 -6.41 -21.21 -34.37
N GLU A 371 -6.31 -20.78 -33.13
CA GLU A 371 -7.45 -20.38 -32.32
C GLU A 371 -7.82 -18.91 -32.59
N ALA A 372 -9.13 -18.64 -32.72
CA ALA A 372 -9.63 -17.29 -32.92
C ALA A 372 -9.23 -16.38 -31.76
N ARG A 373 -8.66 -15.23 -32.07
CA ARG A 373 -8.25 -14.23 -31.08
C ARG A 373 -9.48 -13.55 -30.50
N PRO A 374 -9.60 -13.45 -29.17
CA PRO A 374 -10.67 -12.68 -28.55
C PRO A 374 -10.69 -11.24 -29.08
N PHE A 375 -11.87 -10.75 -29.42
CA PHE A 375 -12.09 -9.39 -29.97
C PHE A 375 -11.27 -9.02 -31.22
N GLY A 376 -10.61 -9.98 -31.88
CA GLY A 376 -9.76 -9.71 -33.05
C GLY A 376 -8.49 -8.92 -32.73
N GLU A 377 -8.07 -8.86 -31.47
CA GLU A 377 -6.88 -8.11 -31.06
C GLU A 377 -5.58 -8.79 -31.50
N ASP A 378 -4.60 -7.97 -31.89
CA ASP A 378 -3.25 -8.42 -32.23
C ASP A 378 -2.28 -8.29 -31.06
N GLU A 379 -1.61 -9.37 -30.75
CA GLU A 379 -0.60 -9.47 -29.69
C GLU A 379 0.53 -8.44 -29.83
N ILE A 380 1.06 -8.29 -31.04
CA ILE A 380 2.20 -7.41 -31.32
C ILE A 380 1.77 -5.96 -31.09
N GLU A 381 0.61 -5.59 -31.61
CA GLU A 381 0.09 -4.23 -31.48
C GLU A 381 -0.19 -3.87 -30.02
N LEU A 382 -0.75 -4.80 -29.22
CA LEU A 382 -0.96 -4.59 -27.80
C LEU A 382 0.38 -4.37 -27.07
N PHE A 383 1.41 -5.18 -27.33
CA PHE A 383 2.73 -4.96 -26.73
C PHE A 383 3.33 -3.60 -27.13
N ARG A 384 3.15 -3.15 -28.38
CA ARG A 384 3.60 -1.82 -28.84
C ARG A 384 2.94 -0.67 -28.09
N GLN A 385 1.69 -0.84 -27.69
CA GLN A 385 0.94 0.18 -26.94
C GLN A 385 1.35 0.28 -25.47
N VAL A 386 1.87 -0.79 -24.84
CA VAL A 386 2.21 -0.82 -23.41
C VAL A 386 3.02 0.39 -22.95
N PRO A 387 4.11 0.83 -23.61
CA PRO A 387 4.89 1.98 -23.17
C PRO A 387 4.11 3.31 -23.17
N THR A 388 3.07 3.44 -23.99
CA THR A 388 2.26 4.67 -24.11
C THR A 388 1.37 4.88 -22.89
N PHE A 389 1.03 3.81 -22.17
CA PHE A 389 0.19 3.82 -20.98
C PHE A 389 0.96 4.01 -19.68
N LYS A 390 2.24 4.39 -19.74
CA LYS A 390 3.05 4.62 -18.55
C LYS A 390 2.41 5.68 -17.64
N GLN A 391 2.15 5.30 -16.40
CA GLN A 391 1.58 6.18 -15.39
C GLN A 391 2.57 6.44 -14.25
N LYS A 392 2.39 7.57 -13.57
CA LYS A 392 3.09 7.89 -12.34
C LYS A 392 2.07 8.05 -11.22
N ILE A 393 2.18 7.25 -10.18
CA ILE A 393 1.42 7.38 -8.95
C ILE A 393 2.37 8.02 -7.92
N ALA A 394 1.98 9.16 -7.37
CA ALA A 394 2.85 9.95 -6.49
C ALA A 394 4.28 10.18 -7.05
N GLY A 395 4.37 10.48 -8.35
CA GLY A 395 5.64 10.75 -9.03
C GLY A 395 6.43 9.51 -9.45
N LYS A 396 6.05 8.30 -9.03
CA LYS A 396 6.75 7.04 -9.32
C LYS A 396 5.84 6.06 -10.07
N SER A 397 6.40 5.27 -10.99
CA SER A 397 5.70 4.13 -11.61
C SER A 397 5.99 2.86 -10.79
N PRO A 398 4.99 1.98 -10.59
CA PRO A 398 5.19 0.71 -9.91
C PRO A 398 6.33 -0.12 -10.53
N PRO A 399 7.11 -0.87 -9.75
CA PRO A 399 8.22 -1.67 -10.28
C PRO A 399 7.79 -2.68 -11.35
N THR A 400 6.65 -3.33 -11.17
CA THR A 400 6.06 -4.28 -12.14
C THR A 400 5.65 -3.61 -13.43
N GLU A 401 5.10 -2.39 -13.38
CA GLU A 401 4.79 -1.60 -14.57
C GLU A 401 6.06 -1.23 -15.35
N LYS A 402 7.11 -0.78 -14.64
CA LYS A 402 8.41 -0.50 -15.27
C LYS A 402 8.99 -1.74 -15.94
N PHE A 403 8.84 -2.90 -15.31
CA PHE A 403 9.25 -4.18 -15.88
C PHE A 403 8.47 -4.50 -17.16
N ALA A 404 7.14 -4.45 -17.12
CA ALA A 404 6.28 -4.68 -18.29
C ALA A 404 6.63 -3.77 -19.47
N ILE A 405 6.80 -2.46 -19.20
CA ILE A 405 7.19 -1.47 -20.21
C ILE A 405 8.57 -1.80 -20.82
N ARG A 406 9.55 -2.21 -19.99
CA ARG A 406 10.88 -2.60 -20.48
C ARG A 406 10.82 -3.80 -21.40
N LYS A 407 10.10 -4.85 -21.02
CA LYS A 407 9.93 -6.06 -21.81
C LYS A 407 9.20 -5.80 -23.14
N ALA A 408 8.17 -4.96 -23.12
CA ALA A 408 7.39 -4.60 -24.30
C ALA A 408 8.20 -3.79 -25.35
N ARG A 409 9.29 -3.14 -24.97
CA ARG A 409 10.11 -2.32 -25.89
C ARG A 409 10.68 -3.13 -27.07
N ARG A 410 10.92 -4.44 -26.91
CA ARG A 410 11.42 -5.28 -28.03
C ARG A 410 10.44 -5.35 -29.20
N TYR A 411 9.15 -5.09 -28.96
CA TYR A 411 8.11 -5.09 -29.99
C TYR A 411 8.07 -3.79 -30.83
N LYS A 412 8.92 -2.80 -30.52
CA LYS A 412 9.03 -1.55 -31.29
C LYS A 412 9.59 -1.80 -32.69
N ALA A 413 10.41 -2.83 -32.89
CA ALA A 413 10.96 -3.19 -34.20
C ALA A 413 9.85 -3.56 -35.19
N SER A 414 10.10 -3.36 -36.50
CA SER A 414 9.17 -3.72 -37.58
C SER A 414 8.90 -5.23 -37.60
N SER A 415 9.93 -6.04 -37.39
CA SER A 415 9.84 -7.50 -37.21
C SER A 415 10.34 -7.85 -35.81
N PRO A 416 9.47 -7.82 -34.81
CA PRO A 416 9.89 -7.99 -33.42
C PRO A 416 10.22 -9.44 -33.09
N VAL A 417 11.26 -9.64 -32.27
CA VAL A 417 11.52 -10.93 -31.61
C VAL A 417 10.54 -11.09 -30.46
N ARG A 418 9.68 -12.11 -30.53
CA ARG A 418 8.63 -12.36 -29.53
C ARG A 418 9.21 -12.81 -28.20
N LEU A 419 8.58 -12.42 -27.09
CA LEU A 419 8.87 -12.97 -25.78
C LEU A 419 8.48 -14.45 -25.72
N PRO A 420 9.33 -15.33 -25.15
CA PRO A 420 9.06 -16.78 -25.20
C PRO A 420 7.87 -17.18 -24.31
N VAL A 421 7.81 -16.66 -23.06
CA VAL A 421 6.81 -17.04 -22.06
C VAL A 421 6.44 -15.85 -21.16
N PRO A 422 5.90 -14.75 -21.71
CA PRO A 422 5.74 -13.51 -20.98
C PRO A 422 4.79 -13.62 -19.76
N VAL A 423 3.78 -14.50 -19.81
CA VAL A 423 2.88 -14.76 -18.69
C VAL A 423 3.61 -15.39 -17.52
N LEU A 424 4.39 -16.44 -17.77
CA LEU A 424 5.12 -17.17 -16.71
C LEU A 424 6.25 -16.32 -16.13
N GLU A 425 6.90 -15.50 -16.94
CA GLU A 425 7.89 -14.53 -16.48
C GLU A 425 7.27 -13.50 -15.53
N MET A 426 6.12 -12.92 -15.90
CA MET A 426 5.40 -11.98 -15.05
C MET A 426 4.83 -12.66 -13.80
N MET A 427 4.37 -13.89 -13.91
CA MET A 427 3.95 -14.71 -12.77
C MET A 427 5.09 -14.88 -11.75
N TYR A 428 6.33 -15.07 -12.22
CA TYR A 428 7.49 -15.08 -11.34
C TYR A 428 7.69 -13.72 -10.65
N MET A 429 7.60 -12.62 -11.40
CA MET A 429 7.72 -11.28 -10.83
C MET A 429 6.64 -10.97 -9.80
N TRP A 430 5.44 -11.51 -9.96
CA TRP A 430 4.34 -11.41 -9.01
C TRP A 430 4.39 -12.43 -7.87
N ASN A 431 5.41 -13.28 -7.83
CA ASN A 431 5.59 -14.36 -6.85
C ASN A 431 4.56 -15.51 -6.95
N GLY A 432 3.93 -15.67 -8.11
CA GLY A 432 2.88 -16.67 -8.33
C GLY A 432 3.32 -18.12 -8.17
N PHE A 433 4.60 -18.44 -8.46
CA PHE A 433 5.11 -19.82 -8.26
C PHE A 433 5.05 -20.28 -6.80
N SER A 434 5.10 -19.35 -5.82
CA SER A 434 4.93 -19.69 -4.41
C SER A 434 3.49 -20.08 -4.05
N MET A 435 2.50 -19.59 -4.79
CA MET A 435 1.07 -19.92 -4.55
C MET A 435 0.76 -21.36 -4.93
N ILE A 436 1.39 -21.85 -6.01
CA ILE A 436 1.19 -23.19 -6.53
C ILE A 436 2.24 -24.20 -6.04
N SER A 437 3.19 -23.82 -5.19
CA SER A 437 4.27 -24.69 -4.71
C SER A 437 3.79 -25.94 -3.97
N LYS A 438 2.59 -25.92 -3.38
CA LYS A 438 1.97 -27.05 -2.68
C LYS A 438 1.13 -27.96 -3.59
N ARG A 439 1.03 -27.63 -4.86
CA ARG A 439 0.22 -28.34 -5.88
C ARG A 439 1.10 -28.62 -7.09
N PRO A 440 1.93 -29.67 -7.05
CA PRO A 440 2.85 -30.02 -8.14
C PRO A 440 2.15 -30.18 -9.49
N GLU A 441 0.90 -30.67 -9.48
CA GLU A 441 0.06 -30.86 -10.66
C GLU A 441 -0.18 -29.55 -11.46
N LEU A 442 -0.20 -28.39 -10.79
CA LEU A 442 -0.36 -27.08 -11.46
C LEU A 442 0.88 -26.68 -12.25
N THR A 443 2.04 -27.24 -11.93
CA THR A 443 3.30 -26.95 -12.61
C THR A 443 3.61 -27.86 -13.80
N GLU A 444 2.89 -28.99 -13.96
CA GLU A 444 3.13 -29.96 -15.05
C GLU A 444 2.88 -29.35 -16.44
N GLY A 445 1.74 -28.75 -16.66
CA GLY A 445 1.43 -28.07 -17.92
C GLY A 445 2.32 -26.85 -18.17
N MET A 446 2.76 -26.15 -17.12
CA MET A 446 3.74 -25.05 -17.24
C MET A 446 5.10 -25.57 -17.67
N MET A 447 5.53 -26.72 -17.15
CA MET A 447 6.76 -27.37 -17.57
C MET A 447 6.72 -27.74 -19.06
N GLN A 448 5.59 -28.29 -19.54
CA GLN A 448 5.44 -28.59 -20.96
C GLN A 448 5.53 -27.33 -21.83
N THR A 449 4.87 -26.25 -21.42
CA THR A 449 4.96 -24.94 -22.09
C THR A 449 6.41 -24.44 -22.17
N LEU A 450 7.19 -24.60 -21.09
CA LEU A 450 8.59 -24.19 -21.05
C LEU A 450 9.49 -25.06 -21.94
N VAL A 451 9.22 -26.38 -21.99
CA VAL A 451 9.94 -27.30 -22.88
C VAL A 451 9.65 -26.96 -24.36
N ASP A 452 8.41 -26.67 -24.71
CA ASP A 452 8.03 -26.28 -26.07
C ASP A 452 8.62 -24.93 -26.46
N ALA A 453 8.67 -23.96 -25.53
CA ALA A 453 9.33 -22.67 -25.74
C ALA A 453 10.84 -22.83 -25.93
N GLU A 454 11.50 -23.69 -25.14
CA GLU A 454 12.94 -23.99 -25.28
C GLU A 454 13.25 -24.61 -26.66
N ARG A 455 12.44 -25.58 -27.08
CA ARG A 455 12.57 -26.21 -28.41
C ARG A 455 12.42 -25.15 -29.53
N THR A 456 11.41 -24.31 -29.42
CA THR A 456 11.19 -23.22 -30.41
C THR A 456 12.38 -22.27 -30.46
N LEU A 457 13.00 -21.93 -29.34
CA LEU A 457 14.20 -21.09 -29.30
C LEU A 457 15.42 -21.78 -29.93
N LEU A 458 15.57 -23.10 -29.76
CA LEU A 458 16.67 -23.86 -30.35
C LEU A 458 16.54 -24.01 -31.86
N GLU A 459 15.30 -24.10 -32.38
CA GLU A 459 15.00 -24.19 -33.81
C GLU A 459 15.02 -22.83 -34.50
N SER A 460 14.97 -21.72 -33.75
CA SER A 460 14.95 -20.35 -34.29
C SER A 460 16.37 -19.83 -34.50
N PRO A 461 16.59 -18.95 -35.52
CA PRO A 461 17.88 -18.28 -35.68
C PRO A 461 18.29 -17.50 -34.44
N GLU A 462 19.59 -17.55 -34.11
CA GLU A 462 20.11 -16.76 -33.01
C GLU A 462 19.94 -15.26 -33.25
N ASN A 463 19.54 -14.55 -32.23
CA ASN A 463 19.34 -13.10 -32.23
C ASN A 463 19.91 -12.50 -30.92
N GLU A 464 19.83 -11.19 -30.77
CA GLU A 464 20.38 -10.48 -29.61
C GLU A 464 19.76 -10.87 -28.26
N TYR A 465 18.53 -11.40 -28.22
CA TYR A 465 17.79 -11.83 -27.03
C TYR A 465 17.94 -13.32 -26.71
N SER A 466 18.51 -14.13 -27.59
CA SER A 466 18.50 -15.60 -27.47
C SER A 466 19.09 -16.13 -26.17
N VAL A 467 20.13 -15.48 -25.63
CA VAL A 467 20.74 -15.88 -24.36
C VAL A 467 19.83 -15.51 -23.19
N ASP A 468 19.32 -14.30 -23.18
CA ASP A 468 18.40 -13.81 -22.14
C ASP A 468 17.14 -14.67 -22.09
N ASP A 469 16.53 -14.97 -23.24
CA ASP A 469 15.33 -15.78 -23.37
C ASP A 469 15.55 -17.23 -22.89
N ARG A 470 16.70 -17.86 -23.23
CA ARG A 470 17.08 -19.18 -22.68
C ARG A 470 17.24 -19.13 -21.16
N CYS A 471 17.83 -18.07 -20.63
CA CYS A 471 17.98 -17.91 -19.17
C CYS A 471 16.63 -17.70 -18.46
N VAL A 472 15.68 -16.98 -19.06
CA VAL A 472 14.30 -16.90 -18.55
C VAL A 472 13.68 -18.30 -18.43
N ILE A 473 13.77 -19.10 -19.52
CA ILE A 473 13.22 -20.46 -19.53
C ILE A 473 13.90 -21.33 -18.47
N HIS A 474 15.23 -21.28 -18.35
CA HIS A 474 15.94 -22.07 -17.34
C HIS A 474 15.55 -21.67 -15.91
N LEU A 475 15.41 -20.36 -15.61
CA LEU A 475 14.95 -19.91 -14.31
C LEU A 475 13.56 -20.48 -13.98
N LEU A 476 12.62 -20.39 -14.91
CA LEU A 476 11.25 -20.86 -14.72
C LEU A 476 11.15 -22.40 -14.67
N LYS A 477 11.93 -23.12 -15.49
CA LYS A 477 12.04 -24.58 -15.39
C LYS A 477 12.57 -25.03 -14.04
N GLY A 478 13.60 -24.33 -13.52
CA GLY A 478 14.13 -24.59 -12.18
C GLY A 478 13.06 -24.47 -11.09
N LEU A 479 12.17 -23.47 -11.19
CA LEU A 479 11.05 -23.30 -10.25
C LEU A 479 10.02 -24.44 -10.35
N CYS A 480 9.64 -24.85 -11.56
CA CYS A 480 8.73 -25.96 -11.76
C CYS A 480 9.33 -27.28 -11.22
N LEU A 481 10.60 -27.56 -11.54
CA LEU A 481 11.31 -28.75 -11.06
C LEU A 481 11.43 -28.76 -9.53
N LYS A 482 11.73 -27.61 -8.93
CA LYS A 482 11.75 -27.47 -7.46
C LYS A 482 10.39 -27.81 -6.85
N ASN A 483 9.30 -27.28 -7.41
CA ASN A 483 7.93 -27.56 -6.94
C ASN A 483 7.54 -29.04 -7.11
N GLN A 484 8.10 -29.73 -8.11
CA GLN A 484 7.90 -31.16 -8.35
C GLN A 484 8.83 -32.06 -7.51
N GLY A 485 9.71 -31.48 -6.68
CA GLY A 485 10.66 -32.20 -5.85
C GLY A 485 11.92 -32.68 -6.57
N LEU A 486 12.13 -32.31 -7.84
CA LEU A 486 13.29 -32.66 -8.65
C LEU A 486 14.45 -31.67 -8.40
N LEU A 487 14.97 -31.70 -7.17
CA LEU A 487 15.86 -30.65 -6.64
C LEU A 487 17.20 -30.56 -7.38
N GLN A 488 17.79 -31.68 -7.80
CA GLN A 488 19.06 -31.65 -8.53
C GLN A 488 18.90 -31.02 -9.92
N ALA A 489 17.87 -31.38 -10.65
CA ALA A 489 17.59 -30.77 -11.96
C ALA A 489 17.25 -29.28 -11.84
N ALA A 490 16.58 -28.88 -10.75
CA ALA A 490 16.34 -27.47 -10.44
C ALA A 490 17.65 -26.71 -10.19
N GLU A 491 18.57 -27.29 -9.40
CA GLU A 491 19.91 -26.74 -9.14
C GLU A 491 20.71 -26.53 -10.44
N GLU A 492 20.68 -27.50 -11.35
CA GLU A 492 21.33 -27.39 -12.66
C GLU A 492 20.74 -26.23 -13.48
N CYS A 493 19.41 -26.06 -13.49
CA CYS A 493 18.75 -24.98 -14.20
C CYS A 493 19.19 -23.60 -13.68
N PHE A 494 19.24 -23.41 -12.36
CA PHE A 494 19.68 -22.14 -11.77
C PHE A 494 21.15 -21.88 -12.03
N ASN A 495 22.00 -22.90 -11.98
CA ASN A 495 23.43 -22.79 -12.29
C ASN A 495 23.69 -22.44 -13.78
N ARG A 496 22.87 -22.92 -14.72
CA ARG A 496 22.95 -22.54 -16.14
C ARG A 496 22.70 -21.06 -16.33
N VAL A 497 21.70 -20.47 -15.62
CA VAL A 497 21.46 -19.03 -15.65
C VAL A 497 22.69 -18.28 -15.12
N PHE A 498 23.22 -18.68 -13.97
CA PHE A 498 24.41 -18.07 -13.39
C PHE A 498 25.63 -18.16 -14.31
N SER A 499 25.87 -19.31 -14.94
CA SER A 499 26.98 -19.53 -15.88
C SER A 499 26.89 -18.64 -17.14
N SER A 500 25.69 -18.16 -17.45
CA SER A 500 25.44 -17.30 -18.61
C SER A 500 25.60 -15.80 -18.29
N GLU A 501 25.96 -15.42 -17.05
CA GLU A 501 26.04 -14.04 -16.56
C GLU A 501 26.68 -13.05 -17.54
N LYS A 502 27.87 -13.39 -18.07
CA LYS A 502 28.64 -12.52 -18.98
C LYS A 502 28.00 -12.36 -20.38
N LYS A 503 27.03 -13.22 -20.71
CA LYS A 503 26.37 -13.25 -22.03
C LYS A 503 24.99 -12.60 -22.00
N ILE A 504 24.41 -12.38 -20.82
CA ILE A 504 23.12 -11.70 -20.64
C ILE A 504 23.29 -10.23 -20.97
N LYS A 505 22.43 -9.70 -21.84
CA LYS A 505 22.52 -8.33 -22.36
C LYS A 505 21.45 -7.39 -21.80
N PHE A 506 20.25 -7.87 -21.59
CA PHE A 506 19.07 -7.04 -21.28
C PHE A 506 18.44 -7.34 -19.93
N ASP A 507 18.35 -8.60 -19.55
CA ASP A 507 17.59 -9.07 -18.41
C ASP A 507 18.52 -9.41 -17.21
N HIS A 508 19.29 -8.39 -16.76
CA HIS A 508 20.28 -8.54 -15.67
C HIS A 508 19.68 -8.99 -14.32
N TYR A 509 18.35 -8.90 -14.16
CA TYR A 509 17.66 -9.44 -12.98
C TYR A 509 17.76 -10.97 -12.88
N LEU A 510 18.00 -11.69 -13.98
CA LEU A 510 18.00 -13.15 -14.03
C LEU A 510 19.04 -13.77 -13.11
N VAL A 511 20.25 -13.23 -13.10
CA VAL A 511 21.35 -13.77 -12.28
C VAL A 511 21.09 -13.63 -10.78
N PRO A 512 20.84 -12.45 -10.21
CA PRO A 512 20.57 -12.32 -8.78
C PRO A 512 19.33 -13.11 -8.34
N ASN A 513 18.29 -13.20 -9.19
CA ASN A 513 17.12 -14.01 -8.87
C ASN A 513 17.41 -15.53 -8.94
N SER A 514 18.20 -16.01 -9.90
CA SER A 514 18.60 -17.43 -9.92
C SER A 514 19.43 -17.82 -8.69
N LEU A 515 20.31 -16.92 -8.22
CA LEU A 515 21.07 -17.13 -6.99
C LEU A 515 20.15 -17.16 -5.75
N VAL A 516 19.11 -16.32 -5.70
CA VAL A 516 18.12 -16.40 -4.62
C VAL A 516 17.36 -17.72 -4.64
N GLU A 517 16.89 -18.16 -5.81
CA GLU A 517 16.18 -19.45 -5.91
C GLU A 517 17.09 -20.63 -5.55
N LEU A 518 18.35 -20.59 -5.99
CA LEU A 518 19.36 -21.58 -5.63
C LEU A 518 19.61 -21.61 -4.11
N SER A 519 19.70 -20.46 -3.47
CA SER A 519 19.88 -20.39 -2.03
C SER A 519 18.68 -20.91 -1.25
N LEU A 520 17.45 -20.63 -1.72
CA LEU A 520 16.23 -21.19 -1.12
C LEU A 520 16.16 -22.70 -1.29
N LEU A 521 16.64 -23.23 -2.42
CA LEU A 521 16.78 -24.67 -2.64
C LEU A 521 17.79 -25.29 -1.63
N TYR A 522 18.92 -24.64 -1.40
CA TYR A 522 19.93 -25.09 -0.42
C TYR A 522 19.38 -25.03 1.02
N ILE A 523 18.57 -24.02 1.37
CA ILE A 523 17.89 -23.96 2.67
C ILE A 523 16.96 -25.16 2.85
N ASP A 524 16.17 -25.49 1.81
CA ASP A 524 15.23 -26.62 1.84
C ASP A 524 15.98 -27.98 1.95
N GLN A 525 17.24 -28.04 1.51
CA GLN A 525 18.12 -29.22 1.62
C GLN A 525 18.98 -29.23 2.91
N GLY A 526 18.89 -28.22 3.78
CA GLY A 526 19.73 -28.10 4.98
C GLY A 526 21.17 -27.64 4.72
N ARG A 527 21.53 -27.26 3.48
CA ARG A 527 22.85 -26.75 3.06
C ARG A 527 23.03 -25.29 3.43
N ARG A 528 23.07 -24.99 4.72
CA ARG A 528 22.96 -23.64 5.30
C ARG A 528 24.12 -22.74 4.87
N ASP A 529 25.36 -23.18 4.95
CA ASP A 529 26.53 -22.35 4.65
C ASP A 529 26.62 -21.97 3.18
N GLU A 530 26.27 -22.90 2.30
CA GLU A 530 26.18 -22.63 0.86
C GLU A 530 25.07 -21.62 0.55
N ALA A 531 23.92 -21.74 1.20
CA ALA A 531 22.83 -20.79 1.06
C ALA A 531 23.27 -19.38 1.48
N ILE A 532 23.94 -19.23 2.62
CA ILE A 532 24.44 -17.94 3.11
C ILE A 532 25.45 -17.33 2.13
N LYS A 533 26.38 -18.14 1.62
CA LYS A 533 27.40 -17.71 0.66
C LYS A 533 26.76 -17.18 -0.63
N VAL A 534 25.78 -17.91 -1.17
CA VAL A 534 25.07 -17.54 -2.40
C VAL A 534 24.21 -16.28 -2.18
N LEU A 535 23.51 -16.17 -1.03
CA LEU A 535 22.73 -14.98 -0.70
C LEU A 535 23.59 -13.71 -0.54
N ARG A 536 24.76 -13.84 0.12
CA ARG A 536 25.70 -12.72 0.25
C ARG A 536 26.22 -12.28 -1.11
N LYS A 537 26.54 -13.23 -2.01
CA LYS A 537 26.93 -12.93 -3.39
C LYS A 537 25.83 -12.19 -4.14
N ALA A 538 24.58 -12.68 -4.07
CA ALA A 538 23.43 -12.03 -4.71
C ALA A 538 23.21 -10.60 -4.19
N LYS A 539 23.46 -10.36 -2.89
CA LYS A 539 23.28 -9.05 -2.24
C LYS A 539 24.34 -8.02 -2.64
N GLN A 540 25.60 -8.46 -2.75
CA GLN A 540 26.75 -7.55 -2.85
C GLN A 540 27.13 -7.22 -4.28
N ASN A 541 26.98 -8.19 -5.20
CA ASN A 541 27.56 -8.10 -6.53
C ASN A 541 26.61 -7.55 -7.60
N TYR A 542 25.32 -7.40 -7.29
CA TYR A 542 24.31 -7.01 -8.29
C TYR A 542 23.51 -5.80 -7.83
N LYS A 543 23.42 -4.78 -8.70
CA LYS A 543 22.70 -3.53 -8.47
C LYS A 543 22.09 -3.04 -9.77
N ASP A 544 21.15 -2.10 -9.67
CA ASP A 544 20.53 -1.37 -10.80
C ASP A 544 19.82 -2.27 -11.84
N TYR A 545 19.23 -3.38 -11.38
CA TYR A 545 18.45 -4.28 -12.24
C TYR A 545 16.94 -4.16 -11.97
N SER A 546 16.14 -4.70 -12.88
CA SER A 546 14.67 -4.68 -12.75
C SER A 546 14.20 -5.46 -11.52
N MET A 547 13.28 -4.89 -10.74
CA MET A 547 12.70 -5.50 -9.55
C MET A 547 13.73 -5.73 -8.41
N GLU A 548 14.81 -4.95 -8.37
CA GLU A 548 15.87 -5.08 -7.37
C GLU A 548 15.34 -5.04 -5.94
N SER A 549 14.47 -4.08 -5.61
CA SER A 549 13.88 -3.95 -4.26
C SER A 549 13.18 -5.24 -3.80
N ARG A 550 12.44 -5.91 -4.71
CA ARG A 550 11.80 -7.21 -4.44
C ARG A 550 12.84 -8.29 -4.14
N THR A 551 13.88 -8.35 -4.96
CA THR A 551 14.95 -9.37 -4.81
C THR A 551 15.74 -9.13 -3.53
N GLN A 552 16.10 -7.88 -3.22
CA GLN A 552 16.79 -7.51 -1.97
C GLN A 552 15.93 -7.85 -0.74
N PHE A 553 14.62 -7.60 -0.79
CA PHE A 553 13.71 -8.00 0.29
C PHE A 553 13.74 -9.53 0.52
N ARG A 554 13.68 -10.33 -0.56
CA ARG A 554 13.73 -11.79 -0.47
C ARG A 554 15.07 -12.29 0.12
N ILE A 555 16.17 -11.66 -0.26
CA ILE A 555 17.51 -11.94 0.30
C ILE A 555 17.52 -11.65 1.81
N HIS A 556 17.02 -10.49 2.22
CA HIS A 556 16.98 -10.12 3.63
C HIS A 556 16.10 -11.07 4.45
N ALA A 557 14.94 -11.45 3.93
CA ALA A 557 14.04 -12.39 4.59
C ALA A 557 14.69 -13.79 4.75
N ALA A 558 15.37 -14.28 3.71
CA ALA A 558 16.08 -15.55 3.76
C ALA A 558 17.25 -15.54 4.76
N LEU A 559 18.07 -14.47 4.77
CA LEU A 559 19.17 -14.31 5.72
C LEU A 559 18.67 -14.16 7.17
N ALA A 560 17.54 -13.47 7.38
CA ALA A 560 16.93 -13.35 8.72
C ALA A 560 16.44 -14.71 9.23
N LYS A 561 15.79 -15.51 8.36
CA LYS A 561 15.35 -16.87 8.71
C LYS A 561 16.55 -17.76 9.11
N LEU A 562 17.65 -17.68 8.36
CA LEU A 562 18.86 -18.44 8.66
C LEU A 562 19.55 -18.03 9.98
N LYS A 563 19.40 -16.75 10.42
CA LYS A 563 19.94 -16.28 11.70
C LYS A 563 19.03 -16.62 12.89
N ALA A 564 17.72 -16.69 12.66
CA ALA A 564 16.73 -16.98 13.70
C ALA A 564 16.65 -18.48 14.04
N ASP A 565 17.24 -19.34 13.23
CA ASP A 565 17.35 -20.78 13.42
C ASP A 565 18.84 -21.12 13.70
N PRO A 566 19.35 -20.91 14.92
CA PRO A 566 20.72 -21.32 15.27
C PRO A 566 20.71 -22.84 15.42
N GLY A 567 21.00 -23.56 14.33
CA GLY A 567 21.50 -24.92 14.44
C GLY A 567 22.73 -24.88 15.34
N GLU A 568 22.75 -25.73 16.36
CA GLU A 568 23.74 -25.92 17.39
C GLU A 568 25.07 -25.19 17.15
N GLU A 569 25.32 -24.14 17.93
CA GLU A 569 26.66 -23.60 18.06
C GLU A 569 27.52 -24.71 18.60
N GLU A 570 28.33 -25.34 17.72
CA GLU A 570 29.51 -26.08 18.17
C GLU A 570 30.36 -25.12 19.00
N ASP A 571 30.47 -25.43 20.30
CA ASP A 571 31.48 -24.92 21.20
C ASP A 571 32.86 -24.99 20.50
N THR A 572 33.35 -23.88 20.03
CA THR A 572 34.78 -23.69 19.83
C THR A 572 35.26 -22.67 20.84
N HIS A 573 35.40 -23.15 22.08
CA HIS A 573 36.45 -22.64 22.95
C HIS A 573 37.80 -23.00 22.31
N LEU A 574 38.51 -21.99 21.83
CA LEU A 574 39.96 -21.82 22.04
C LEU A 574 40.37 -20.46 21.45
#